data_d65e3896300d335c3565dea8278f6d0f
#
_entry.id   d65e3896300d335c3565dea8278f6d0f
#
_cell.length_a   1.000
_cell.length_b   1.000
_cell.length_c   1.000
_cell.angle_alpha   90.00
_cell.angle_beta   90.00
_cell.angle_gamma   90.00
#
_symmetry.space_group_name_H-M   'P 1'
#
loop_
_entity.id
_entity.type
_entity.pdbx_description
1 polymer ?
#
loop_
_entity_poly.entity_id
_entity_poly.type
_entity_poly.pdbx_seq_one_letter_code
_entity_poly.pdbx_strand_id
1 'polypeptide(L)'
;MIFLSDKFLNWLEEFTPHLIAAAVIFLLGILLDKLVLKVMHKGLSMRRTDVTIHKFLTSVVHTVLLIIIIVMALSALQVPMSSIVATIGAAGLAIGLALQNSLSNVAGGFIILFSKPFKCGDYVKIGDSEGTVDAISILYTTLKTPVSYTHLRAHETRSNLV
;
A
#
# COMPACT_ATOMS: atom_id res chain seq x y z
N MET A 1 45.93 -12.23 29.65
CA MET A 1 44.66 -12.99 29.57
C MET A 1 43.48 -12.26 30.19
N ILE A 2 43.66 -11.54 31.29
CA ILE A 2 42.61 -10.79 32.00
C ILE A 2 42.06 -9.59 31.20
N PHE A 3 42.91 -8.90 30.46
CA PHE A 3 42.51 -7.72 29.64
C PHE A 3 41.56 -7.99 28.50
N LEU A 4 41.54 -9.21 27.96
CA LEU A 4 40.62 -9.65 26.91
C LEU A 4 39.26 -10.04 27.49
N SER A 5 39.20 -10.53 28.72
CA SER A 5 37.96 -10.88 29.40
C SER A 5 37.18 -9.62 29.81
N ASP A 6 37.86 -8.58 30.28
CA ASP A 6 37.22 -7.33 30.73
C ASP A 6 36.63 -6.55 29.52
N LYS A 7 37.33 -6.51 28.39
CA LYS A 7 36.80 -5.92 27.15
C LYS A 7 35.60 -6.68 26.63
N PHE A 8 35.60 -8.00 26.71
CA PHE A 8 34.49 -8.84 26.25
C PHE A 8 33.27 -8.71 27.19
N LEU A 9 33.50 -8.65 28.49
CA LEU A 9 32.43 -8.45 29.47
C LEU A 9 31.78 -7.06 29.31
N ASN A 10 32.57 -5.99 29.18
CA ASN A 10 32.06 -4.64 28.96
C ASN A 10 31.29 -4.54 27.63
N TRP A 11 31.76 -5.19 26.55
CA TRP A 11 31.06 -5.24 25.30
C TRP A 11 29.73 -6.00 25.44
N LEU A 12 29.68 -7.10 26.19
CA LEU A 12 28.46 -7.84 26.49
C LEU A 12 27.45 -7.02 27.31
N GLU A 13 27.93 -6.28 28.33
CA GLU A 13 27.07 -5.41 29.14
C GLU A 13 26.47 -4.27 28.30
N GLU A 14 27.20 -3.71 27.37
CA GLU A 14 26.75 -2.64 26.50
C GLU A 14 25.79 -3.14 25.40
N PHE A 15 26.03 -4.35 24.85
CA PHE A 15 25.22 -4.93 23.77
C PHE A 15 23.93 -5.59 24.26
N THR A 16 23.91 -6.13 25.47
CA THR A 16 22.76 -6.86 26.04
C THR A 16 21.47 -6.03 26.07
N PRO A 17 21.45 -4.75 26.54
CA PRO A 17 20.22 -3.96 26.54
C PRO A 17 19.68 -3.68 25.13
N HIS A 18 20.56 -3.49 24.15
CA HIS A 18 20.16 -3.30 22.77
C HIS A 18 19.53 -4.56 22.15
N LEU A 19 20.10 -5.73 22.49
CA LEU A 19 19.55 -7.01 22.06
C LEU A 19 18.17 -7.27 22.68
N ILE A 20 18.00 -6.99 23.96
CA ILE A 20 16.70 -7.11 24.64
C ILE A 20 15.69 -6.14 24.02
N ALA A 21 16.07 -4.89 23.79
CA ALA A 21 15.21 -3.90 23.15
C ALA A 21 14.77 -4.33 21.75
N ALA A 22 15.71 -4.82 20.93
CA ALA A 22 15.41 -5.34 19.60
C ALA A 22 14.47 -6.54 19.65
N ALA A 23 14.69 -7.47 20.57
CA ALA A 23 13.81 -8.63 20.76
C ALA A 23 12.40 -8.22 21.19
N VAL A 24 12.26 -7.28 22.10
CA VAL A 24 10.97 -6.74 22.55
C VAL A 24 10.24 -6.05 21.39
N ILE A 25 10.94 -5.19 20.64
CA ILE A 25 10.36 -4.51 19.47
C ILE A 25 9.89 -5.52 18.42
N PHE A 26 10.69 -6.54 18.16
CA PHE A 26 10.35 -7.58 17.19
C PHE A 26 9.14 -8.40 17.64
N LEU A 27 9.08 -8.82 18.90
CA LEU A 27 7.94 -9.56 19.44
C LEU A 27 6.65 -8.74 19.46
N LEU A 28 6.73 -7.48 19.90
CA LEU A 28 5.59 -6.56 19.87
C LEU A 28 5.16 -6.26 18.44
N GLY A 29 6.11 -6.11 17.51
CA GLY A 29 5.83 -5.92 16.10
C GLY A 29 5.06 -7.09 15.49
N ILE A 30 5.47 -8.33 15.75
CA ILE A 30 4.76 -9.52 15.29
C ILE A 30 3.35 -9.62 15.91
N LEU A 31 3.19 -9.24 17.17
CA LEU A 31 1.87 -9.19 17.80
C LEU A 31 0.97 -8.15 17.12
N LEU A 32 1.50 -6.99 16.82
CA LEU A 32 0.80 -5.94 16.10
C LEU A 32 0.44 -6.37 14.68
N ASP A 33 1.35 -7.00 13.95
CA ASP A 33 1.10 -7.56 12.63
C ASP A 33 -0.07 -8.55 12.65
N LYS A 34 -0.06 -9.52 13.56
CA LYS A 34 -1.16 -10.48 13.75
C LYS A 34 -2.48 -9.78 14.07
N LEU A 35 -2.46 -8.72 14.89
CA LEU A 35 -3.66 -7.96 15.24
C LEU A 35 -4.22 -7.24 14.01
N VAL A 36 -3.37 -6.54 13.25
CA VAL A 36 -3.76 -5.84 12.01
C VAL A 36 -4.35 -6.82 11.01
N LEU A 37 -3.67 -7.95 10.76
CA LEU A 37 -4.15 -8.97 9.84
C LEU A 37 -5.49 -9.58 10.30
N LYS A 38 -5.68 -9.82 11.59
CA LYS A 38 -6.94 -10.33 12.16
C LYS A 38 -8.09 -9.34 11.94
N VAL A 39 -7.84 -8.03 12.14
CA VAL A 39 -8.84 -6.98 11.89
C VAL A 39 -9.17 -6.90 10.40
N MET A 40 -8.16 -6.94 9.53
CA MET A 40 -8.35 -6.97 8.08
C MET A 40 -9.17 -8.19 7.65
N HIS A 41 -8.81 -9.38 8.10
CA HIS A 41 -9.57 -10.60 7.79
C HIS A 41 -11.03 -10.48 8.20
N LYS A 42 -11.31 -9.96 9.41
CA LYS A 42 -12.68 -9.75 9.88
C LYS A 42 -13.43 -8.72 9.05
N GLY A 43 -12.79 -7.61 8.69
CA GLY A 43 -13.41 -6.54 7.89
C GLY A 43 -13.71 -6.96 6.45
N LEU A 44 -12.77 -7.68 5.81
CA LEU A 44 -12.95 -8.12 4.43
C LEU A 44 -13.88 -9.33 4.30
N SER A 45 -13.94 -10.22 5.29
CA SER A 45 -14.85 -11.37 5.28
C SER A 45 -16.33 -10.97 5.39
N MET A 46 -16.63 -9.80 5.95
CA MET A 46 -18.00 -9.25 6.02
C MET A 46 -18.50 -8.73 4.66
N ARG A 47 -17.62 -8.46 3.70
CA ARG A 47 -17.97 -8.08 2.34
C ARG A 47 -17.70 -9.29 1.43
N ARG A 48 -18.57 -9.54 0.43
CA ARG A 48 -18.37 -10.59 -0.60
C ARG A 48 -17.19 -10.20 -1.53
N THR A 49 -16.01 -9.97 -0.94
CA THR A 49 -14.81 -9.63 -1.70
C THR A 49 -14.19 -10.92 -2.24
N ASP A 50 -13.68 -10.86 -3.46
CA ASP A 50 -13.02 -11.99 -4.10
C ASP A 50 -11.84 -12.49 -3.23
N VAL A 51 -11.77 -13.79 -3.04
CA VAL A 51 -10.75 -14.45 -2.21
C VAL A 51 -9.33 -14.10 -2.67
N THR A 52 -9.15 -13.88 -3.95
CA THR A 52 -7.85 -13.52 -4.55
C THR A 52 -7.42 -12.13 -4.12
N ILE A 53 -8.33 -11.15 -4.18
CA ILE A 53 -8.06 -9.77 -3.76
C ILE A 53 -7.76 -9.72 -2.26
N HIS A 54 -8.52 -10.47 -1.47
CA HIS A 54 -8.30 -10.59 -0.04
C HIS A 54 -6.90 -11.11 0.30
N LYS A 55 -6.48 -12.22 -0.31
CA LYS A 55 -5.14 -12.81 -0.11
C LYS A 55 -4.04 -11.85 -0.55
N PHE A 56 -4.19 -11.21 -1.70
CA PHE A 56 -3.22 -10.25 -2.22
C PHE A 56 -3.03 -9.07 -1.26
N LEU A 57 -4.13 -8.42 -0.85
CA LEU A 57 -4.07 -7.26 0.04
C LEU A 57 -3.46 -7.61 1.40
N THR A 58 -3.85 -8.75 1.96
CA THR A 58 -3.29 -9.25 3.22
C THR A 58 -1.79 -9.53 3.11
N SER A 59 -1.34 -10.13 2.00
CA SER A 59 0.07 -10.39 1.75
C SER A 59 0.89 -9.10 1.62
N VAL A 60 0.38 -8.11 0.89
CA VAL A 60 1.04 -6.81 0.74
C VAL A 60 1.19 -6.11 2.11
N VAL A 61 0.11 -6.02 2.89
CA VAL A 61 0.14 -5.39 4.21
C VAL A 61 1.09 -6.12 5.15
N HIS A 62 1.05 -7.46 5.19
CA HIS A 62 1.96 -8.27 5.98
C HIS A 62 3.43 -8.00 5.61
N THR A 63 3.76 -8.00 4.31
CA THR A 63 5.13 -7.76 3.84
C THR A 63 5.62 -6.36 4.24
N VAL A 64 4.79 -5.33 4.07
CA VAL A 64 5.15 -3.96 4.46
C VAL A 64 5.36 -3.84 5.97
N LEU A 65 4.46 -4.41 6.78
CA LEU A 65 4.59 -4.41 8.24
C LEU A 65 5.85 -5.16 8.67
N LEU A 66 6.13 -6.31 8.07
CA LEU A 66 7.32 -7.10 8.38
C LEU A 66 8.61 -6.32 8.09
N ILE A 67 8.68 -5.61 6.96
CA ILE A 67 9.82 -4.75 6.61
C ILE A 67 10.00 -3.66 7.69
N ILE A 68 8.93 -2.99 8.10
CA ILE A 68 8.98 -1.95 9.13
C ILE A 68 9.47 -2.53 10.46
N ILE A 69 8.95 -3.68 10.89
CA ILE A 69 9.34 -4.34 12.13
C ILE A 69 10.83 -4.71 12.12
N ILE A 70 11.32 -5.26 11.01
CA ILE A 70 12.74 -5.61 10.86
C ILE A 70 13.61 -4.35 10.94
N VAL A 71 13.23 -3.28 10.25
CA VAL A 71 13.97 -2.01 10.27
C VAL A 71 14.02 -1.42 11.69
N MET A 72 12.90 -1.45 12.41
CA MET A 72 12.84 -0.98 13.80
C MET A 72 13.72 -1.84 14.73
N ALA A 73 13.70 -3.15 14.57
CA ALA A 73 14.53 -4.06 15.36
C ALA A 73 16.02 -3.87 15.08
N LEU A 74 16.41 -3.69 13.81
CA LEU A 74 17.79 -3.38 13.42
C LEU A 74 18.27 -2.02 13.97
N SER A 75 17.37 -1.03 13.98
CA SER A 75 17.65 0.29 14.58
C SER A 75 17.95 0.19 16.07
N ALA A 76 17.24 -0.67 16.80
CA ALA A 76 17.49 -0.92 18.23
C ALA A 76 18.84 -1.59 18.48
N LEU A 77 19.37 -2.32 17.51
CA LEU A 77 20.72 -2.92 17.54
C LEU A 77 21.83 -1.91 17.16
N GLN A 78 21.50 -0.62 17.01
CA GLN A 78 22.44 0.45 16.61
C GLN A 78 23.08 0.22 15.21
N VAL A 79 22.44 -0.56 14.33
CA VAL A 79 22.90 -0.68 12.95
C VAL A 79 22.75 0.66 12.23
N PRO A 80 23.76 1.11 11.45
CA PRO A 80 23.64 2.36 10.70
C PRO A 80 22.50 2.28 9.67
N MET A 81 21.37 2.95 9.99
CA MET A 81 20.12 2.82 9.22
C MET A 81 20.08 3.65 7.95
N SER A 82 21.01 4.61 7.77
CA SER A 82 20.98 5.56 6.64
C SER A 82 20.98 4.87 5.27
N SER A 83 21.82 3.87 5.07
CA SER A 83 21.89 3.11 3.81
C SER A 83 20.70 2.20 3.60
N ILE A 84 20.18 1.58 4.66
CA ILE A 84 18.99 0.72 4.59
C ILE A 84 17.77 1.54 4.23
N VAL A 85 17.56 2.66 4.93
CA VAL A 85 16.44 3.57 4.64
C VAL A 85 16.55 4.17 3.25
N ALA A 86 17.75 4.55 2.80
CA ALA A 86 17.97 5.04 1.44
C ALA A 86 17.61 3.98 0.39
N THR A 87 18.02 2.72 0.60
CA THR A 87 17.71 1.62 -0.32
C THR A 87 16.21 1.33 -0.38
N ILE A 88 15.55 1.26 0.79
CA ILE A 88 14.09 1.06 0.86
C ILE A 88 13.37 2.25 0.22
N GLY A 89 13.83 3.47 0.43
CA GLY A 89 13.29 4.68 -0.18
C GLY A 89 13.40 4.67 -1.70
N ALA A 90 14.57 4.29 -2.23
CA ALA A 90 14.78 4.14 -3.67
C ALA A 90 13.88 3.06 -4.29
N ALA A 91 13.76 1.90 -3.63
CA ALA A 91 12.86 0.83 -4.05
C ALA A 91 11.38 1.29 -4.00
N GLY A 92 10.98 2.00 -2.94
CA GLY A 92 9.64 2.56 -2.81
C GLY A 92 9.32 3.58 -3.91
N LEU A 93 10.29 4.45 -4.24
CA LEU A 93 10.15 5.39 -5.34
C LEU A 93 9.98 4.67 -6.69
N ALA A 94 10.78 3.65 -6.96
CA ALA A 94 10.67 2.87 -8.18
C ALA A 94 9.29 2.18 -8.31
N ILE A 95 8.80 1.58 -7.21
CA ILE A 95 7.45 0.98 -7.15
C ILE A 95 6.38 2.06 -7.33
N GLY A 96 6.52 3.23 -6.67
CA GLY A 96 5.61 4.35 -6.79
C GLY A 96 5.48 4.87 -8.23
N LEU A 97 6.61 5.02 -8.93
CA LEU A 97 6.63 5.40 -10.34
C LEU A 97 6.00 4.33 -11.24
N ALA A 98 6.27 3.05 -10.97
CA ALA A 98 5.67 1.95 -11.74
C ALA A 98 4.13 1.89 -11.58
N LEU A 99 3.60 2.27 -10.39
CA LEU A 99 2.17 2.26 -10.08
C LEU A 99 1.48 3.62 -10.30
N GLN A 100 2.20 4.66 -10.73
CA GLN A 100 1.71 6.03 -10.83
C GLN A 100 0.39 6.13 -11.61
N ASN A 101 0.32 5.51 -12.78
CA ASN A 101 -0.87 5.55 -13.63
C ASN A 101 -2.07 4.85 -12.97
N SER A 102 -1.84 3.74 -12.28
CA SER A 102 -2.90 3.02 -11.55
C SER A 102 -3.43 3.85 -10.38
N LEU A 103 -2.54 4.49 -9.62
CA LEU A 103 -2.93 5.40 -8.53
C LEU A 103 -3.71 6.62 -9.06
N SER A 104 -3.28 7.18 -10.19
CA SER A 104 -3.98 8.29 -10.84
C SER A 104 -5.40 7.91 -11.25
N ASN A 105 -5.59 6.71 -11.81
CA ASN A 105 -6.92 6.21 -12.15
C ASN A 105 -7.81 6.02 -10.92
N VAL A 106 -7.27 5.46 -9.82
CA VAL A 106 -8.00 5.32 -8.55
C VAL A 106 -8.40 6.68 -7.99
N ALA A 107 -7.50 7.63 -7.98
CA ALA A 107 -7.77 9.00 -7.50
C ALA A 107 -8.85 9.68 -8.36
N GLY A 108 -8.76 9.56 -9.69
CA GLY A 108 -9.78 10.06 -10.62
C GLY A 108 -11.14 9.43 -10.38
N GLY A 109 -11.20 8.11 -10.27
CA GLY A 109 -12.44 7.39 -9.98
C GLY A 109 -13.06 7.77 -8.64
N PHE A 110 -12.24 7.94 -7.60
CA PHE A 110 -12.70 8.42 -6.29
C PHE A 110 -13.35 9.81 -6.39
N ILE A 111 -12.72 10.74 -7.12
CA ILE A 111 -13.26 12.09 -7.32
C ILE A 111 -14.59 12.04 -8.08
N ILE A 112 -14.70 11.24 -9.13
CA ILE A 112 -15.96 11.07 -9.89
C ILE A 112 -17.07 10.54 -8.99
N LEU A 113 -16.79 9.52 -8.18
CA LEU A 113 -17.76 8.91 -7.26
C LEU A 113 -18.19 9.87 -6.13
N PHE A 114 -17.28 10.70 -5.65
CA PHE A 114 -17.53 11.64 -4.56
C PHE A 114 -18.23 12.92 -5.05
N SER A 115 -17.67 13.57 -6.08
CA SER A 115 -18.17 14.85 -6.62
C SER A 115 -19.37 14.67 -7.55
N LYS A 116 -19.55 13.47 -8.11
CA LYS A 116 -20.65 13.11 -9.02
C LYS A 116 -20.87 14.15 -10.12
N PRO A 117 -19.84 14.54 -10.90
CA PRO A 117 -20.00 15.49 -11.99
C PRO A 117 -20.97 15.01 -13.06
N PHE A 118 -21.14 13.69 -13.19
CA PHE A 118 -22.16 13.00 -13.98
C PHE A 118 -22.60 11.71 -13.26
N LYS A 119 -23.71 11.13 -13.68
CA LYS A 119 -24.32 9.92 -13.09
C LYS A 119 -24.52 8.86 -14.15
N CYS A 120 -24.78 7.63 -13.70
CA CYS A 120 -25.25 6.59 -14.60
C CYS A 120 -26.58 7.04 -15.26
N GLY A 121 -26.65 6.92 -16.57
CA GLY A 121 -27.76 7.37 -17.41
C GLY A 121 -27.52 8.72 -18.10
N ASP A 122 -26.53 9.51 -17.68
CA ASP A 122 -26.21 10.79 -18.32
C ASP A 122 -25.49 10.53 -19.67
N TYR A 123 -25.79 11.40 -20.65
CA TYR A 123 -25.05 11.40 -21.92
C TYR A 123 -23.84 12.33 -21.73
N VAL A 124 -22.66 11.80 -21.98
CA VAL A 124 -21.39 12.53 -21.80
C VAL A 124 -20.51 12.41 -23.04
N LYS A 125 -19.72 13.46 -23.29
CA LYS A 125 -18.66 13.45 -24.29
C LYS A 125 -17.33 13.62 -23.57
N ILE A 126 -16.42 12.66 -23.76
CA ILE A 126 -15.13 12.60 -23.09
C ILE A 126 -14.05 12.39 -24.16
N GLY A 127 -13.31 13.45 -24.49
CA GLY A 127 -12.38 13.41 -25.64
C GLY A 127 -13.11 13.06 -26.92
N ASP A 128 -12.64 12.00 -27.60
CA ASP A 128 -13.24 11.51 -28.85
C ASP A 128 -14.37 10.49 -28.65
N SER A 129 -14.67 10.16 -27.41
CA SER A 129 -15.70 9.17 -27.06
C SER A 129 -16.94 9.86 -26.52
N GLU A 130 -18.12 9.48 -27.03
CA GLU A 130 -19.41 9.99 -26.56
C GLU A 130 -20.40 8.84 -26.37
N GLY A 131 -21.27 9.00 -25.38
CA GLY A 131 -22.27 7.97 -25.08
C GLY A 131 -22.95 8.15 -23.73
N THR A 132 -23.87 7.25 -23.45
CA THR A 132 -24.57 7.21 -22.16
C THR A 132 -23.74 6.44 -21.14
N VAL A 133 -23.56 7.00 -19.94
CA VAL A 133 -22.86 6.34 -18.84
C VAL A 133 -23.66 5.13 -18.37
N ASP A 134 -23.10 3.94 -18.55
CA ASP A 134 -23.71 2.68 -18.13
C ASP A 134 -23.30 2.31 -16.69
N ALA A 135 -21.99 2.39 -16.37
CA ALA A 135 -21.46 2.11 -15.04
C ALA A 135 -20.24 2.97 -14.73
N ILE A 136 -20.11 3.34 -13.45
CA ILE A 136 -18.95 4.06 -12.91
C ILE A 136 -18.25 3.15 -11.90
N SER A 137 -17.01 2.78 -12.19
CA SER A 137 -16.12 2.02 -11.31
C SER A 137 -14.95 2.88 -10.86
N ILE A 138 -14.17 2.40 -9.88
CA ILE A 138 -13.01 3.14 -9.35
C ILE A 138 -11.93 3.35 -10.41
N LEU A 139 -11.75 2.40 -11.33
CA LEU A 139 -10.66 2.43 -12.32
C LEU A 139 -11.11 2.89 -13.70
N TYR A 140 -12.40 2.76 -14.04
CA TYR A 140 -12.95 3.07 -15.37
C TYR A 140 -14.43 3.43 -15.31
N THR A 141 -14.88 4.16 -16.31
CA THR A 141 -16.29 4.44 -16.59
C THR A 141 -16.67 3.73 -17.88
N THR A 142 -17.78 3.01 -17.86
CA THR A 142 -18.31 2.32 -19.05
C THR A 142 -19.33 3.22 -19.73
N LEU A 143 -19.10 3.50 -21.02
CA LEU A 143 -20.03 4.22 -21.87
C LEU A 143 -20.70 3.24 -22.85
N LYS A 144 -22.00 3.42 -23.02
CA LYS A 144 -22.78 2.75 -24.06
C LYS A 144 -22.93 3.72 -25.24
N THR A 145 -22.23 3.42 -26.31
CA THR A 145 -22.33 4.18 -27.57
C THR A 145 -23.32 3.51 -28.53
N PRO A 146 -23.86 4.21 -29.52
CA PRO A 146 -24.78 3.60 -30.52
C PRO A 146 -24.15 2.44 -31.30
N VAL A 147 -22.80 2.38 -31.35
CA VAL A 147 -22.06 1.39 -32.15
C VAL A 147 -21.41 0.30 -31.30
N SER A 148 -21.01 0.60 -30.05
CA SER A 148 -20.28 -0.36 -29.17
C SER A 148 -20.22 0.11 -27.73
N TYR A 149 -19.88 -0.84 -26.80
CA TYR A 149 -19.51 -0.49 -25.43
C TYR A 149 -18.05 -0.04 -25.38
N THR A 150 -17.78 1.10 -24.75
CA THR A 150 -16.43 1.64 -24.56
C THR A 150 -16.11 1.78 -23.09
N HIS A 151 -14.94 1.29 -22.68
CA HIS A 151 -14.42 1.45 -21.32
C HIS A 151 -13.36 2.56 -21.28
N LEU A 152 -13.62 3.61 -20.54
CA LEU A 152 -12.67 4.73 -20.34
C LEU A 152 -12.04 4.65 -18.95
N ARG A 153 -10.73 4.91 -18.87
CA ARG A 153 -10.03 4.99 -17.59
C ARG A 153 -10.50 6.21 -16.81
N ALA A 154 -10.60 6.08 -15.48
CA ALA A 154 -11.08 7.14 -14.62
C ALA A 154 -10.28 8.45 -14.73
N HIS A 155 -8.97 8.35 -14.98
CA HIS A 155 -8.12 9.52 -15.20
C HIS A 155 -8.50 10.29 -16.48
N GLU A 156 -8.75 9.59 -17.59
CA GLU A 156 -9.18 10.20 -18.87
C GLU A 156 -10.56 10.83 -18.74
N THR A 157 -11.46 10.17 -18.02
CA THR A 157 -12.80 10.65 -17.75
C THR A 157 -12.79 11.97 -16.96
N ARG A 158 -11.85 12.14 -16.01
CA ARG A 158 -11.75 13.35 -15.21
C ARG A 158 -11.10 14.51 -15.97
N SER A 159 -10.05 14.23 -16.75
CA SER A 159 -9.25 15.30 -17.40
C SER A 159 -9.92 15.90 -18.62
N ASN A 160 -10.86 15.20 -19.25
CA ASN A 160 -11.48 15.56 -20.53
C ASN A 160 -12.98 15.86 -20.41
N LEU A 161 -13.47 16.16 -19.19
CA LEU A 161 -14.82 16.67 -18.99
C LEU A 161 -14.90 18.13 -19.49
N VAL A 162 -15.64 18.34 -20.57
CA VAL A 162 -16.03 19.65 -21.10
C VAL A 162 -17.49 19.87 -20.82
#